data_329d75da7c88e1277df91db8300e56dc
#
_entry.id   329d75da7c88e1277df91db8300e56dc
#
_cell.length_a   1.000
_cell.length_b   1.000
_cell.length_c   1.000
_cell.angle_alpha   90.00
_cell.angle_beta   90.00
_cell.angle_gamma   90.00
#
_symmetry.space_group_name_H-M   'P 1'
#
loop_
_entity.id
_entity.type
_entity.pdbx_description
1 polymer ?
#
loop_
_entity_poly.entity_id
_entity_poly.type
_entity_poly.pdbx_seq_one_letter_code
_entity_poly.pdbx_strand_id
1 'polypeptide(L)'
;DRVYQIDRGKRRLLGVVDGRRVKSLLRFFRDFGKERCAKIKVVCSDMWRPYLKVIEKKLPEALNVLDRFHIAKKLSEAVDQVRREEVKSLQKEGYEPILKKARYCFLKLLENLTDGQLDKLADITRYDLRTNRAYFLKEAFDGFWKYNSPQWARWFLRKWCARTMRSRLEPMKKFVRTLRKHEDLLMNYFKAGKTYN
;
A
#
# COMPACT_ATOMS: atom_id res chain seq x y z
N ASP A 1 -16.26 1.86 -9.41
CA ASP A 1 -15.53 2.73 -8.46
C ASP A 1 -16.48 3.82 -7.92
N ARG A 2 -16.23 4.27 -6.70
CA ARG A 2 -17.02 5.30 -6.03
C ARG A 2 -16.13 6.51 -5.74
N VAL A 3 -16.62 7.70 -6.03
CA VAL A 3 -15.92 8.96 -5.76
C VAL A 3 -16.59 9.66 -4.58
N TYR A 4 -15.80 9.99 -3.57
CA TYR A 4 -16.29 10.64 -2.36
C TYR A 4 -15.59 11.98 -2.15
N GLN A 5 -16.32 12.94 -1.61
CA GLN A 5 -15.77 14.12 -0.94
C GLN A 5 -15.64 13.81 0.55
N ILE A 6 -14.50 14.14 1.13
CA ILE A 6 -14.24 14.00 2.57
C ILE A 6 -13.87 15.37 3.11
N ASP A 7 -14.75 15.94 3.93
CA ASP A 7 -14.53 17.23 4.60
C ASP A 7 -14.80 17.09 6.09
N ARG A 8 -13.80 17.38 6.93
CA ARG A 8 -13.93 17.47 8.41
C ARG A 8 -14.80 16.36 9.03
N GLY A 9 -14.56 15.12 8.67
CA GLY A 9 -15.28 13.96 9.18
C GLY A 9 -16.61 13.64 8.50
N LYS A 10 -17.05 14.45 7.52
CA LYS A 10 -18.25 14.15 6.71
C LYS A 10 -17.83 13.51 5.39
N ARG A 11 -18.48 12.41 5.06
CA ARG A 11 -18.25 11.68 3.80
C ARG A 11 -19.48 11.82 2.90
N ARG A 12 -19.32 12.45 1.73
CA ARG A 12 -20.38 12.62 0.75
C ARG A 12 -20.05 11.87 -0.53
N LEU A 13 -20.96 11.04 -1.01
CA LEU A 13 -20.83 10.39 -2.32
C LEU A 13 -21.05 11.45 -3.42
N LEU A 14 -20.04 11.66 -4.27
CA LEU A 14 -20.12 12.58 -5.40
C LEU A 14 -20.54 11.88 -6.68
N GLY A 15 -20.24 10.59 -6.82
CA GLY A 15 -20.61 9.83 -7.99
C GLY A 15 -20.19 8.36 -7.91
N VAL A 16 -20.87 7.56 -8.71
CA VAL A 16 -20.52 6.16 -8.95
C VAL A 16 -20.00 6.04 -10.38
N VAL A 17 -18.82 5.49 -10.52
CA VAL A 17 -18.16 5.28 -11.81
C VAL A 17 -18.28 3.78 -12.14
N ASP A 18 -18.94 3.48 -13.24
CA ASP A 18 -19.15 2.10 -13.66
C ASP A 18 -17.85 1.47 -14.19
N GLY A 19 -17.40 0.43 -13.52
CA GLY A 19 -16.17 -0.29 -13.80
C GLY A 19 -14.90 0.55 -13.57
N ARG A 20 -13.72 -0.11 -13.67
CA ARG A 20 -12.40 0.52 -13.55
C ARG A 20 -11.87 0.92 -14.94
N ARG A 21 -12.48 1.96 -15.54
CA ARG A 21 -12.16 2.42 -16.90
C ARG A 21 -11.83 3.91 -16.92
N VAL A 22 -10.82 4.27 -17.71
CA VAL A 22 -10.43 5.67 -17.92
C VAL A 22 -11.59 6.52 -18.42
N LYS A 23 -12.38 6.00 -19.39
CA LYS A 23 -13.54 6.70 -19.93
C LYS A 23 -14.59 7.07 -18.87
N SER A 24 -14.82 6.16 -17.92
CA SER A 24 -15.78 6.38 -16.83
C SER A 24 -15.31 7.50 -15.88
N LEU A 25 -14.01 7.55 -15.53
CA LEU A 25 -13.45 8.62 -14.72
C LEU A 25 -13.46 9.97 -15.47
N LEU A 26 -13.16 9.98 -16.77
CA LEU A 26 -13.25 11.17 -17.62
C LEU A 26 -14.67 11.72 -17.71
N ARG A 27 -15.68 10.82 -17.83
CA ARG A 27 -17.09 11.19 -17.80
C ARG A 27 -17.45 11.83 -16.47
N PHE A 28 -17.05 11.24 -15.34
CA PHE A 28 -17.26 11.83 -14.02
C PHE A 28 -16.73 13.28 -13.96
N PHE A 29 -15.48 13.53 -14.36
CA PHE A 29 -14.92 14.88 -14.32
C PHE A 29 -15.61 15.86 -15.26
N ARG A 30 -16.13 15.40 -16.41
CA ARG A 30 -16.92 16.21 -17.31
C ARG A 30 -18.24 16.63 -16.65
N ASP A 31 -18.93 15.67 -16.05
CA ASP A 31 -20.25 15.87 -15.43
C ASP A 31 -20.11 16.68 -14.11
N PHE A 32 -19.00 16.52 -13.41
CA PHE A 32 -18.68 17.29 -12.21
C PHE A 32 -18.40 18.77 -12.49
N GLY A 33 -17.86 19.08 -13.65
CA GLY A 33 -17.63 20.44 -14.15
C GLY A 33 -16.28 21.04 -13.77
N LYS A 34 -15.76 21.88 -14.67
CA LYS A 34 -14.42 22.49 -14.53
C LYS A 34 -14.29 23.38 -13.29
N GLU A 35 -15.30 24.18 -12.98
CA GLU A 35 -15.27 25.08 -11.81
C GLU A 35 -15.19 24.35 -10.49
N ARG A 36 -15.89 23.21 -10.36
CA ARG A 36 -15.81 22.36 -9.16
C ARG A 36 -14.47 21.66 -9.10
N CYS A 37 -13.95 21.18 -10.23
CA CYS A 37 -12.62 20.59 -10.31
C CYS A 37 -11.52 21.55 -9.82
N ALA A 38 -11.58 22.82 -10.21
CA ALA A 38 -10.62 23.86 -9.81
C ALA A 38 -10.60 24.13 -8.29
N LYS A 39 -11.68 23.81 -7.58
CA LYS A 39 -11.78 23.96 -6.12
C LYS A 39 -11.19 22.78 -5.34
N ILE A 40 -10.85 21.68 -6.01
CA ILE A 40 -10.28 20.50 -5.36
C ILE A 40 -8.81 20.77 -5.03
N LYS A 41 -8.48 20.78 -3.74
CA LYS A 41 -7.09 20.99 -3.25
C LYS A 41 -6.32 19.68 -3.11
N VAL A 42 -7.00 18.61 -2.74
CA VAL A 42 -6.38 17.30 -2.53
C VAL A 42 -7.27 16.21 -3.12
N VAL A 43 -6.64 15.23 -3.75
CA VAL A 43 -7.31 14.02 -4.25
C VAL A 43 -6.57 12.78 -3.74
N CYS A 44 -7.31 11.82 -3.20
CA CYS A 44 -6.75 10.52 -2.81
C CYS A 44 -7.06 9.48 -3.89
N SER A 45 -6.04 8.76 -4.35
CA SER A 45 -6.18 7.77 -5.42
C SER A 45 -5.32 6.52 -5.18
N ASP A 46 -5.65 5.44 -5.87
CA ASP A 46 -4.77 4.29 -5.93
C ASP A 46 -3.56 4.53 -6.88
N MET A 47 -2.65 3.55 -6.94
CA MET A 47 -1.46 3.62 -7.80
C MET A 47 -1.73 3.20 -9.25
N TRP A 48 -2.98 3.18 -9.72
CA TRP A 48 -3.26 2.78 -11.09
C TRP A 48 -2.93 3.89 -12.08
N ARG A 49 -1.85 3.70 -12.82
CA ARG A 49 -1.25 4.71 -13.72
C ARG A 49 -2.25 5.41 -14.66
N PRO A 50 -3.25 4.74 -15.27
CA PRO A 50 -4.23 5.44 -16.10
C PRO A 50 -5.06 6.47 -15.33
N TYR A 51 -5.45 6.18 -14.06
CA TYR A 51 -6.17 7.15 -13.24
C TYR A 51 -5.28 8.31 -12.82
N LEU A 52 -4.02 8.02 -12.45
CA LEU A 52 -3.05 9.07 -12.10
C LEU A 52 -2.90 10.09 -13.24
N LYS A 53 -2.79 9.64 -14.51
CA LYS A 53 -2.72 10.52 -15.68
C LYS A 53 -4.00 11.36 -15.88
N VAL A 54 -5.17 10.79 -15.62
CA VAL A 54 -6.44 11.55 -15.71
C VAL A 54 -6.51 12.60 -14.61
N ILE A 55 -6.15 12.26 -13.39
CA ILE A 55 -6.14 13.16 -12.24
C ILE A 55 -5.18 14.33 -12.52
N GLU A 56 -3.94 14.04 -12.93
CA GLU A 56 -2.94 15.06 -13.29
C GLU A 56 -3.48 16.04 -14.35
N LYS A 57 -4.15 15.53 -15.39
CA LYS A 57 -4.71 16.35 -16.46
C LYS A 57 -5.96 17.14 -16.03
N LYS A 58 -6.80 16.57 -15.17
CA LYS A 58 -8.11 17.18 -14.80
C LYS A 58 -8.06 18.02 -13.54
N LEU A 59 -7.08 17.76 -12.68
CA LEU A 59 -6.89 18.42 -11.39
C LEU A 59 -5.42 18.85 -11.24
N PRO A 60 -4.88 19.69 -12.14
CA PRO A 60 -3.44 20.04 -12.16
C PRO A 60 -2.98 20.74 -10.87
N GLU A 61 -3.88 21.51 -10.23
CA GLU A 61 -3.59 22.25 -9.01
C GLU A 61 -3.81 21.40 -7.72
N ALA A 62 -4.41 20.22 -7.87
CA ALA A 62 -4.71 19.38 -6.70
C ALA A 62 -3.51 18.51 -6.32
N LEU A 63 -3.21 18.46 -5.03
CA LEU A 63 -2.23 17.53 -4.51
C LEU A 63 -2.77 16.09 -4.56
N ASN A 64 -2.21 15.25 -5.40
CA ASN A 64 -2.60 13.84 -5.47
C ASN A 64 -1.87 13.02 -4.40
N VAL A 65 -2.61 12.46 -3.46
CA VAL A 65 -2.13 11.60 -2.38
C VAL A 65 -2.47 10.15 -2.72
N LEU A 66 -1.52 9.25 -2.57
CA LEU A 66 -1.78 7.82 -2.77
C LEU A 66 -2.49 7.21 -1.56
N ASP A 67 -3.49 6.38 -1.83
CA ASP A 67 -4.24 5.67 -0.80
C ASP A 67 -3.32 4.67 -0.06
N ARG A 68 -3.12 4.95 1.22
CA ARG A 68 -2.29 4.15 2.14
C ARG A 68 -2.80 2.71 2.25
N PHE A 69 -4.13 2.51 2.28
CA PHE A 69 -4.72 1.17 2.34
C PHE A 69 -4.32 0.32 1.13
N HIS A 70 -4.33 0.89 -0.07
CA HIS A 70 -3.93 0.19 -1.28
C HIS A 70 -2.43 -0.16 -1.29
N ILE A 71 -1.59 0.69 -0.70
CA ILE A 71 -0.16 0.42 -0.53
C ILE A 71 0.05 -0.73 0.45
N ALA A 72 -0.58 -0.68 1.62
CA ALA A 72 -0.51 -1.72 2.65
C ALA A 72 -1.04 -3.07 2.12
N LYS A 73 -2.15 -3.05 1.37
CA LYS A 73 -2.70 -4.23 0.70
C LYS A 73 -1.70 -4.87 -0.26
N LYS A 74 -1.07 -4.09 -1.14
CA LYS A 74 -0.06 -4.59 -2.09
C LYS A 74 1.17 -5.17 -1.39
N LEU A 75 1.61 -4.55 -0.30
CA LEU A 75 2.71 -5.06 0.51
C LEU A 75 2.33 -6.39 1.18
N SER A 76 1.13 -6.48 1.74
CA SER A 76 0.60 -7.72 2.32
C SER A 76 0.46 -8.84 1.28
N GLU A 77 0.00 -8.52 0.07
CA GLU A 77 -0.05 -9.46 -1.06
C GLU A 77 1.35 -9.99 -1.43
N ALA A 78 2.38 -9.14 -1.41
CA ALA A 78 3.76 -9.55 -1.65
C ALA A 78 4.28 -10.51 -0.56
N VAL A 79 3.99 -10.23 0.71
CA VAL A 79 4.32 -11.13 1.83
C VAL A 79 3.61 -12.47 1.69
N ASP A 80 2.31 -12.48 1.38
CA ASP A 80 1.54 -13.73 1.19
C ASP A 80 2.07 -14.54 0.00
N GLN A 81 2.55 -13.87 -1.04
CA GLN A 81 3.16 -14.57 -2.17
C GLN A 81 4.46 -15.27 -1.75
N VAL A 82 5.33 -14.59 -0.99
CA VAL A 82 6.55 -15.22 -0.43
C VAL A 82 6.17 -16.44 0.40
N ARG A 83 5.18 -16.31 1.30
CA ARG A 83 4.70 -17.42 2.14
C ARG A 83 4.21 -18.59 1.29
N ARG A 84 3.41 -18.35 0.27
CA ARG A 84 2.90 -19.42 -0.61
C ARG A 84 4.00 -20.14 -1.40
N GLU A 85 5.00 -19.38 -1.86
CA GLU A 85 6.16 -19.95 -2.55
C GLU A 85 6.99 -20.82 -1.60
N GLU A 86 7.17 -20.37 -0.36
CA GLU A 86 7.91 -21.11 0.66
C GLU A 86 7.18 -22.37 1.12
N VAL A 87 5.87 -22.31 1.34
CA VAL A 87 5.06 -23.51 1.64
C VAL A 87 5.25 -24.59 0.56
N LYS A 88 5.20 -24.19 -0.71
CA LYS A 88 5.42 -25.13 -1.83
C LYS A 88 6.84 -25.74 -1.83
N SER A 89 7.85 -24.93 -1.49
CA SER A 89 9.24 -25.40 -1.40
C SER A 89 9.40 -26.41 -0.27
N LEU A 90 8.95 -26.05 0.95
CA LEU A 90 9.02 -26.93 2.12
C LEU A 90 8.28 -28.25 1.91
N GLN A 91 7.10 -28.22 1.27
CA GLN A 91 6.35 -29.45 0.95
C GLN A 91 7.11 -30.36 -0.02
N LYS A 92 7.79 -29.81 -1.02
CA LYS A 92 8.61 -30.60 -1.96
C LYS A 92 9.83 -31.23 -1.28
N GLU A 93 10.36 -30.58 -0.26
CA GLU A 93 11.52 -31.04 0.52
C GLU A 93 11.12 -31.97 1.65
N GLY A 94 9.81 -32.32 1.79
CA GLY A 94 9.30 -33.24 2.80
C GLY A 94 9.17 -32.66 4.22
N TYR A 95 9.29 -31.35 4.37
CA TYR A 95 9.12 -30.69 5.67
C TYR A 95 7.66 -30.56 6.07
N GLU A 96 7.41 -30.60 7.37
CA GLU A 96 6.08 -30.32 7.93
C GLU A 96 5.58 -28.92 7.57
N PRO A 97 4.26 -28.77 7.39
CA PRO A 97 3.67 -27.48 6.94
C PRO A 97 3.58 -26.45 8.08
N ILE A 98 4.72 -26.02 8.64
CA ILE A 98 4.82 -25.00 9.72
C ILE A 98 4.01 -23.74 9.38
N LEU A 99 4.01 -23.34 8.10
CA LEU A 99 3.26 -22.15 7.61
C LEU A 99 1.79 -22.43 7.30
N LYS A 100 1.29 -23.67 7.55
CA LYS A 100 -0.13 -24.02 7.37
C LYS A 100 -1.00 -23.20 8.32
N LYS A 101 -2.08 -22.63 7.80
CA LYS A 101 -3.01 -21.78 8.56
C LYS A 101 -2.36 -20.54 9.23
N ALA A 102 -1.14 -20.15 8.83
CA ALA A 102 -0.42 -19.00 9.38
C ALA A 102 -0.63 -17.69 8.58
N ARG A 103 -1.47 -17.69 7.54
CA ARG A 103 -1.66 -16.55 6.66
C ARG A 103 -1.92 -15.25 7.41
N TYR A 104 -2.86 -15.25 8.33
CA TYR A 104 -3.28 -14.03 9.03
C TYR A 104 -2.27 -13.57 10.09
N CYS A 105 -1.36 -14.44 10.56
CA CYS A 105 -0.23 -14.03 11.39
C CYS A 105 0.72 -13.07 10.66
N PHE A 106 0.83 -13.20 9.34
CA PHE A 106 1.73 -12.39 8.51
C PHE A 106 1.05 -11.19 7.82
N LEU A 107 -0.26 -11.23 7.60
CA LEU A 107 -0.98 -10.17 6.87
C LEU A 107 -1.44 -9.04 7.77
N LYS A 108 -1.80 -9.30 9.01
CA LYS A 108 -2.17 -8.29 9.98
C LYS A 108 -0.92 -7.55 10.49
N LEU A 109 -1.11 -6.36 11.03
CA LEU A 109 -0.10 -5.70 11.87
C LEU A 109 0.00 -6.44 13.22
N LEU A 110 1.17 -6.39 13.86
CA LEU A 110 1.42 -7.06 15.13
C LEU A 110 0.38 -6.70 16.19
N GLU A 111 0.01 -5.43 16.30
CA GLU A 111 -0.98 -4.89 17.24
C GLU A 111 -2.42 -5.42 17.01
N ASN A 112 -2.70 -6.00 15.84
CA ASN A 112 -4.02 -6.51 15.45
C ASN A 112 -4.11 -8.05 15.47
N LEU A 113 -3.08 -8.72 15.98
CA LEU A 113 -3.07 -10.18 16.14
C LEU A 113 -3.83 -10.57 17.41
N THR A 114 -4.51 -11.71 17.35
CA THR A 114 -5.03 -12.39 18.55
C THR A 114 -3.91 -13.12 19.29
N ASP A 115 -4.10 -13.43 20.58
CA ASP A 115 -3.09 -14.13 21.39
C ASP A 115 -2.63 -15.43 20.71
N GLY A 116 -3.55 -16.26 20.24
CA GLY A 116 -3.20 -17.49 19.53
C GLY A 116 -2.49 -17.25 18.16
N GLN A 117 -2.66 -16.08 17.54
CA GLN A 117 -1.88 -15.69 16.35
C GLN A 117 -0.50 -15.21 16.74
N LEU A 118 -0.36 -14.54 17.89
CA LEU A 118 0.92 -14.10 18.44
C LEU A 118 1.78 -15.29 18.81
N ASP A 119 1.25 -16.26 19.55
CA ASP A 119 1.95 -17.49 19.93
C ASP A 119 2.43 -18.25 18.70
N LYS A 120 1.53 -18.43 17.73
CA LYS A 120 1.87 -19.07 16.46
C LYS A 120 2.95 -18.31 15.68
N LEU A 121 2.89 -16.99 15.64
CA LEU A 121 3.90 -16.16 15.00
C LEU A 121 5.25 -16.32 15.72
N ALA A 122 5.25 -16.29 17.07
CA ALA A 122 6.45 -16.46 17.88
C ALA A 122 7.12 -17.80 17.58
N ASP A 123 6.35 -18.88 17.49
CA ASP A 123 6.89 -20.21 17.14
C ASP A 123 7.49 -20.22 15.73
N ILE A 124 6.78 -19.66 14.75
CA ILE A 124 7.26 -19.65 13.36
C ILE A 124 8.52 -18.78 13.21
N THR A 125 8.62 -17.68 13.97
CA THR A 125 9.79 -16.76 13.86
C THR A 125 11.10 -17.36 14.38
N ARG A 126 11.06 -18.49 15.11
CA ARG A 126 12.26 -19.26 15.52
C ARG A 126 12.98 -19.91 14.34
N TYR A 127 12.32 -20.07 13.21
CA TYR A 127 12.89 -20.67 12.01
C TYR A 127 13.43 -19.60 11.04
N ASP A 128 14.52 -19.87 10.33
CA ASP A 128 15.03 -18.98 9.28
C ASP A 128 14.22 -19.12 7.98
N LEU A 129 13.03 -18.57 7.99
CA LEU A 129 12.13 -18.61 6.85
C LEU A 129 12.16 -17.31 6.04
N ARG A 130 12.05 -17.43 4.73
CA ARG A 130 11.88 -16.29 3.82
C ARG A 130 10.64 -15.46 4.16
N THR A 131 9.57 -16.13 4.61
CA THR A 131 8.32 -15.52 5.05
C THR A 131 8.54 -14.61 6.25
N ASN A 132 9.35 -15.03 7.24
CA ASN A 132 9.68 -14.20 8.40
C ASN A 132 10.43 -12.94 7.98
N ARG A 133 11.40 -13.06 7.07
CA ARG A 133 12.12 -11.90 6.52
C ARG A 133 11.18 -10.93 5.78
N ALA A 134 10.24 -11.45 4.99
CA ALA A 134 9.23 -10.63 4.31
C ALA A 134 8.31 -9.92 5.31
N TYR A 135 7.88 -10.60 6.35
CA TYR A 135 7.07 -10.06 7.44
C TYR A 135 7.78 -8.92 8.17
N PHE A 136 9.02 -9.12 8.60
CA PHE A 136 9.77 -8.06 9.28
C PHE A 136 10.02 -6.84 8.39
N LEU A 137 10.19 -7.04 7.08
CA LEU A 137 10.25 -5.93 6.13
C LEU A 137 8.91 -5.19 6.06
N LYS A 138 7.77 -5.89 6.10
CA LYS A 138 6.44 -5.27 6.13
C LYS A 138 6.23 -4.48 7.42
N GLU A 139 6.53 -5.05 8.58
CA GLU A 139 6.40 -4.35 9.88
C GLU A 139 7.28 -3.10 9.91
N ALA A 140 8.54 -3.20 9.45
CA ALA A 140 9.42 -2.06 9.36
C ALA A 140 8.87 -0.95 8.45
N PHE A 141 8.12 -1.28 7.38
CA PHE A 141 7.54 -0.30 6.48
C PHE A 141 6.47 0.56 7.15
N ASP A 142 5.77 0.05 8.16
CA ASP A 142 4.77 0.85 8.90
C ASP A 142 5.39 2.11 9.52
N GLY A 143 6.66 2.05 9.92
CA GLY A 143 7.43 3.20 10.40
C GLY A 143 7.50 4.36 9.40
N PHE A 144 7.33 4.11 8.09
CA PHE A 144 7.31 5.14 7.07
C PHE A 144 6.22 6.20 7.33
N TRP A 145 5.05 5.77 7.75
CA TRP A 145 3.90 6.66 7.97
C TRP A 145 4.01 7.50 9.26
N LYS A 146 4.94 7.17 10.15
CA LYS A 146 5.15 7.84 11.44
C LYS A 146 5.95 9.13 11.33
N TYR A 147 6.71 9.32 10.23
CA TYR A 147 7.49 10.54 10.01
C TYR A 147 6.59 11.77 9.85
N ASN A 148 7.08 12.93 10.33
CA ASN A 148 6.40 14.22 10.14
C ASN A 148 7.04 15.04 9.00
N SER A 149 8.31 14.84 8.74
CA SER A 149 9.05 15.52 7.68
C SER A 149 9.07 14.69 6.40
N PRO A 150 8.68 15.28 5.24
CA PRO A 150 8.80 14.61 3.94
C PRO A 150 10.23 14.17 3.61
N GLN A 151 11.25 14.94 4.04
CA GLN A 151 12.65 14.63 3.80
C GLN A 151 13.08 13.37 4.54
N TRP A 152 12.74 13.26 5.82
CA TRP A 152 13.03 12.07 6.63
C TRP A 152 12.24 10.85 6.17
N ALA A 153 10.98 11.04 5.79
CA ALA A 153 10.18 9.97 5.21
C ALA A 153 10.80 9.45 3.88
N ARG A 154 11.28 10.37 3.02
CA ARG A 154 11.97 10.00 1.77
C ARG A 154 13.28 9.25 2.04
N TRP A 155 14.07 9.72 3.00
CA TRP A 155 15.29 9.04 3.40
C TRP A 155 14.99 7.62 3.90
N PHE A 156 14.02 7.46 4.80
CA PHE A 156 13.58 6.15 5.29
C PHE A 156 13.13 5.25 4.13
N LEU A 157 12.27 5.75 3.25
CA LEU A 157 11.76 4.99 2.10
C LEU A 157 12.92 4.45 1.23
N ARG A 158 13.89 5.29 0.92
CA ARG A 158 15.06 4.90 0.12
C ARG A 158 15.90 3.83 0.81
N LYS A 159 16.14 3.96 2.12
CA LYS A 159 16.87 2.97 2.93
C LYS A 159 16.10 1.65 2.99
N TRP A 160 14.81 1.69 3.26
CA TRP A 160 13.96 0.51 3.27
C TRP A 160 13.92 -0.18 1.90
N CYS A 161 13.74 0.57 0.83
CA CYS A 161 13.79 0.04 -0.54
C CYS A 161 15.13 -0.62 -0.86
N ALA A 162 16.25 -0.01 -0.48
CA ALA A 162 17.58 -0.58 -0.72
C ALA A 162 17.77 -1.91 0.04
N ARG A 163 17.35 -1.96 1.32
CA ARG A 163 17.37 -3.18 2.13
C ARG A 163 16.50 -4.28 1.51
N THR A 164 15.29 -3.93 1.09
CA THR A 164 14.34 -4.89 0.49
C THR A 164 14.84 -5.43 -0.86
N MET A 165 15.49 -4.61 -1.67
CA MET A 165 16.11 -5.07 -2.92
C MET A 165 17.23 -6.10 -2.73
N ARG A 166 17.90 -6.10 -1.57
CA ARG A 166 18.94 -7.08 -1.20
C ARG A 166 18.39 -8.35 -0.55
N SER A 167 17.09 -8.40 -0.24
CA SER A 167 16.48 -9.51 0.52
C SER A 167 16.37 -10.84 -0.25
N ARG A 168 16.60 -10.87 -1.56
CA ARG A 168 16.37 -12.02 -2.46
C ARG A 168 14.90 -12.49 -2.52
N LEU A 169 13.94 -11.66 -2.08
CA LEU A 169 12.51 -11.93 -2.09
C LEU A 169 11.87 -11.25 -3.30
N GLU A 170 11.69 -11.98 -4.40
CA GLU A 170 11.24 -11.37 -5.66
C GLU A 170 9.86 -10.67 -5.58
N PRO A 171 8.84 -11.20 -4.87
CA PRO A 171 7.59 -10.47 -4.68
C PRO A 171 7.78 -9.11 -3.99
N MET A 172 8.66 -9.06 -2.97
CA MET A 172 8.99 -7.82 -2.26
C MET A 172 9.74 -6.83 -3.16
N LYS A 173 10.66 -7.31 -4.01
CA LYS A 173 11.37 -6.46 -4.99
C LYS A 173 10.41 -5.87 -6.02
N LYS A 174 9.41 -6.63 -6.50
CA LYS A 174 8.36 -6.13 -7.40
C LYS A 174 7.58 -4.98 -6.75
N PHE A 175 7.22 -5.13 -5.48
CA PHE A 175 6.58 -4.06 -4.72
C PHE A 175 7.48 -2.81 -4.62
N VAL A 176 8.77 -2.97 -4.30
CA VAL A 176 9.73 -1.84 -4.26
C VAL A 176 9.83 -1.13 -5.62
N ARG A 177 9.90 -1.86 -6.72
CA ARG A 177 9.92 -1.26 -8.07
C ARG A 177 8.66 -0.40 -8.33
N THR A 178 7.51 -0.85 -7.81
CA THR A 178 6.26 -0.06 -7.88
C THR A 178 6.34 1.18 -7.01
N LEU A 179 6.79 1.09 -5.76
CA LEU A 179 6.93 2.25 -4.87
C LEU A 179 7.86 3.31 -5.44
N ARG A 180 9.02 2.92 -5.98
CA ARG A 180 10.00 3.85 -6.57
C ARG A 180 9.43 4.65 -7.72
N LYS A 181 8.52 4.06 -8.53
CA LYS A 181 7.85 4.77 -9.63
C LYS A 181 6.89 5.85 -9.14
N HIS A 182 6.49 5.80 -7.87
CA HIS A 182 5.50 6.69 -7.27
C HIS A 182 6.07 7.44 -6.05
N GLU A 183 7.40 7.52 -5.91
CA GLU A 183 8.06 8.13 -4.74
C GLU A 183 7.54 9.54 -4.45
N ASP A 184 7.43 10.40 -5.46
CA ASP A 184 6.95 11.77 -5.28
C ASP A 184 5.49 11.85 -4.84
N LEU A 185 4.63 10.99 -5.38
CA LEU A 185 3.23 10.88 -4.95
C LEU A 185 3.10 10.38 -3.52
N LEU A 186 3.99 9.48 -3.08
CA LEU A 186 4.06 9.03 -1.68
C LEU A 186 4.40 10.18 -0.73
N MET A 187 5.30 11.08 -1.16
CA MET A 187 5.67 12.25 -0.35
C MET A 187 4.51 13.25 -0.20
N ASN A 188 3.55 13.24 -1.09
CA ASN A 188 2.38 14.12 -1.01
C ASN A 188 1.52 13.85 0.24
N TYR A 189 1.53 12.64 0.79
CA TYR A 189 0.90 12.32 2.07
C TYR A 189 1.40 13.21 3.21
N PHE A 190 2.71 13.43 3.28
CA PHE A 190 3.33 14.26 4.31
C PHE A 190 3.12 15.76 4.03
N LYS A 191 3.12 16.18 2.76
CA LYS A 191 2.80 17.55 2.35
C LYS A 191 1.35 17.93 2.66
N ALA A 192 0.44 16.97 2.56
CA ALA A 192 -0.98 17.14 2.92
C ALA A 192 -1.24 17.12 4.44
N GLY A 193 -0.21 17.12 5.27
CA GLY A 193 -0.33 17.13 6.74
C GLY A 193 -0.93 15.84 7.32
N LYS A 194 -0.84 14.72 6.61
CA LYS A 194 -1.36 13.39 7.01
C LYS A 194 -2.90 13.34 7.21
N THR A 195 -3.63 14.29 6.69
CA THR A 195 -5.05 14.51 7.00
C THR A 195 -6.00 13.67 6.14
N TYR A 196 -5.49 13.05 5.08
CA TYR A 196 -6.31 12.42 4.04
C TYR A 196 -5.96 10.93 3.87
N ASN A 197 -6.42 10.12 4.84
CA ASN A 197 -6.42 8.64 4.71
C ASN A 197 -7.60 8.01 5.43
#